data_bf734435928c81ce5f84287b5863ea90
#
_entry.id   bf734435928c81ce5f84287b5863ea90
#
_cell.length_a   1.000
_cell.length_b   1.000
_cell.length_c   1.000
_cell.angle_alpha   90.00
_cell.angle_beta   90.00
_cell.angle_gamma   90.00
#
_symmetry.space_group_name_H-M   'P 1'
#
loop_
_entity.id
_entity.type
_entity.pdbx_description
1 polymer ?
#
loop_
_entity_poly.entity_id
_entity_poly.type
_entity_poly.pdbx_seq_one_letter_code
_entity_poly.pdbx_strand_id
1 'polypeptide(L)'
;MNGTKREIVLGVGGGIAAYKACELLRRLQDLDFSITVVPTPSSLNFVGAATWEALSGRSVSTEVWQDVDKVQHVSLADQAEAIIIAPTTADLLARLVQGRADDLLTNVVSASSKPKFLVPAMHPQMWLNPTTQANVEILKSRGFAVMQPATGRLTGEDSGVGRFPETQQIIAAFLEHIGSTQDLLGKRILISAGGTREAIDPVRYIGNRSSGKQGEALAIEARNRGAHVTMVLANSNIADVAGIQTLRVETAAQMHGALKENMHDCDVLIMAAAVSDARPTSVAQEKIKKADLQSIDLVSNLDILKDLSADAKDSQIIVGFAAETTDLENLGLAKLKTKKLNLIYVNDVSNGAVFASDQSAGFLISDDGQSTYIEQTSKAKVARNILDKVVSRLSYANG
;
A
#
# COMPACT_ATOMS: atom_id res chain seq x y z
N MET A 1 10.03 19.01 2.29
CA MET A 1 9.25 18.96 3.54
C MET A 1 8.99 17.51 3.83
N ASN A 2 9.48 16.96 4.95
CA ASN A 2 9.18 15.57 5.35
C ASN A 2 7.67 15.47 5.51
N GLY A 3 7.03 14.68 4.66
CA GLY A 3 5.64 14.29 4.87
C GLY A 3 5.54 13.67 6.26
N THR A 4 4.69 14.22 7.12
CA THR A 4 4.46 13.72 8.48
C THR A 4 3.98 12.28 8.35
N LYS A 5 4.79 11.33 8.89
CA LYS A 5 4.37 9.92 8.93
C LYS A 5 3.06 9.82 9.70
N ARG A 6 2.18 8.94 9.26
CA ARG A 6 0.91 8.65 9.93
C ARG A 6 1.18 8.04 11.31
N GLU A 7 0.78 8.73 12.38
CA GLU A 7 1.03 8.27 13.75
C GLU A 7 0.00 7.23 14.18
N ILE A 8 0.46 6.07 14.62
CA ILE A 8 -0.38 5.00 15.16
C ILE A 8 0.03 4.69 16.59
N VAL A 9 -0.95 4.58 17.47
CA VAL A 9 -0.74 3.99 18.79
C VAL A 9 -0.96 2.48 18.70
N LEU A 10 0.07 1.70 19.03
CA LEU A 10 0.00 0.25 19.21
C LEU A 10 -0.15 -0.07 20.70
N GLY A 11 -1.37 -0.34 21.12
CA GLY A 11 -1.66 -0.88 22.44
C GLY A 11 -1.32 -2.36 22.53
N VAL A 12 -0.70 -2.81 23.64
CA VAL A 12 -0.34 -4.21 23.83
C VAL A 12 -0.94 -4.73 25.12
N GLY A 13 -1.90 -5.66 25.02
CA GLY A 13 -2.50 -6.35 26.17
C GLY A 13 -1.62 -7.44 26.75
N GLY A 14 -1.80 -7.74 28.04
CA GLY A 14 -1.03 -8.73 28.79
C GLY A 14 -1.42 -10.18 28.47
N GLY A 15 -0.91 -10.72 27.39
CA GLY A 15 -1.09 -12.11 26.97
C GLY A 15 0.13 -12.63 26.23
N ILE A 16 0.28 -13.97 26.16
CA ILE A 16 1.43 -14.61 25.50
C ILE A 16 1.58 -14.13 24.06
N ALA A 17 0.51 -13.79 23.34
CA ALA A 17 0.54 -13.31 21.98
C ALA A 17 1.22 -11.93 21.81
N ALA A 18 1.60 -11.24 22.92
CA ALA A 18 2.32 -9.96 22.84
C ALA A 18 3.62 -10.04 22.03
N TYR A 19 4.33 -11.19 22.04
CA TYR A 19 5.53 -11.34 21.21
C TYR A 19 5.26 -11.22 19.70
N LYS A 20 4.05 -11.58 19.25
CA LYS A 20 3.65 -11.45 17.83
C LYS A 20 3.42 -10.00 17.42
N ALA A 21 3.08 -9.14 18.36
CA ALA A 21 2.93 -7.72 18.10
C ALA A 21 4.26 -7.04 17.75
N CYS A 22 5.41 -7.66 18.05
CA CYS A 22 6.72 -7.18 17.58
C CYS A 22 6.83 -7.25 16.05
N GLU A 23 6.32 -8.33 15.44
CA GLU A 23 6.27 -8.43 13.98
C GLU A 23 5.26 -7.44 13.40
N LEU A 24 4.08 -7.32 14.00
CA LEU A 24 3.07 -6.36 13.57
C LEU A 24 3.63 -4.93 13.57
N LEU A 25 4.35 -4.53 14.61
CA LEU A 25 5.02 -3.23 14.69
C LEU A 25 5.95 -2.99 13.50
N ARG A 26 6.86 -3.94 13.22
CA ARG A 26 7.80 -3.83 12.10
C ARG A 26 7.08 -3.70 10.77
N ARG A 27 6.06 -4.52 10.52
CA ARG A 27 5.29 -4.48 9.28
C ARG A 27 4.52 -3.18 9.12
N LEU A 28 3.99 -2.59 10.19
CA LEU A 28 3.36 -1.27 10.13
C LEU A 28 4.39 -0.17 9.83
N GLN A 29 5.62 -0.27 10.37
CA GLN A 29 6.70 0.65 10.02
C GLN A 29 7.14 0.50 8.55
N ASP A 30 7.17 -0.72 8.01
CA ASP A 30 7.44 -0.99 6.58
C ASP A 30 6.40 -0.32 5.66
N LEU A 31 5.18 -0.08 6.17
CA LEU A 31 4.10 0.66 5.51
C LEU A 31 4.13 2.18 5.78
N ASP A 32 5.25 2.67 6.32
CA ASP A 32 5.51 4.08 6.62
C ASP A 32 4.64 4.69 7.73
N PHE A 33 4.12 3.84 8.63
CA PHE A 33 3.54 4.34 9.86
C PHE A 33 4.63 4.65 10.90
N SER A 34 4.39 5.68 11.68
CA SER A 34 5.17 6.00 12.89
C SER A 34 4.43 5.39 14.08
N ILE A 35 5.08 4.48 14.81
CA ILE A 35 4.40 3.69 15.83
C ILE A 35 4.85 4.12 17.23
N THR A 36 3.89 4.51 18.06
CA THR A 36 4.08 4.66 19.50
C THR A 36 3.49 3.46 20.22
N VAL A 37 4.33 2.70 20.91
CA VAL A 37 3.88 1.51 21.66
C VAL A 37 3.43 1.91 23.06
N VAL A 38 2.21 1.50 23.43
CA VAL A 38 1.63 1.73 24.76
C VAL A 38 1.21 0.37 25.34
N PRO A 39 2.14 -0.34 26.03
CA PRO A 39 1.84 -1.63 26.64
C PRO A 39 1.05 -1.46 27.93
N THR A 40 0.20 -2.43 28.24
CA THR A 40 -0.34 -2.55 29.61
C THR A 40 0.77 -3.00 30.57
N PRO A 41 0.72 -2.68 31.87
CA PRO A 41 1.71 -3.16 32.84
C PRO A 41 1.91 -4.68 32.81
N SER A 42 0.83 -5.45 32.63
CA SER A 42 0.87 -6.90 32.54
C SER A 42 1.54 -7.42 31.26
N SER A 43 1.52 -6.67 30.16
CA SER A 43 2.16 -7.11 28.90
C SER A 43 3.68 -7.10 28.97
N LEU A 44 4.27 -6.29 29.86
CA LEU A 44 5.72 -6.23 30.07
C LEU A 44 6.30 -7.52 30.65
N ASN A 45 5.48 -8.40 31.22
CA ASN A 45 5.90 -9.75 31.64
C ASN A 45 6.18 -10.67 30.45
N PHE A 46 5.65 -10.37 29.26
CA PHE A 46 5.83 -11.17 28.04
C PHE A 46 6.87 -10.55 27.09
N VAL A 47 6.85 -9.22 26.97
CA VAL A 47 7.81 -8.46 26.15
C VAL A 47 8.22 -7.21 26.92
N GLY A 48 9.45 -7.14 27.35
CA GLY A 48 9.98 -6.05 28.16
C GLY A 48 10.04 -4.71 27.43
N ALA A 49 10.01 -3.60 28.20
CA ALA A 49 10.04 -2.24 27.66
C ALA A 49 11.21 -2.01 26.70
N ALA A 50 12.41 -2.49 27.03
CA ALA A 50 13.60 -2.35 26.20
C ALA A 50 13.43 -2.94 24.77
N THR A 51 12.66 -4.02 24.62
CA THR A 51 12.35 -4.59 23.30
C THR A 51 11.47 -3.63 22.50
N TRP A 52 10.45 -3.08 23.12
CA TRP A 52 9.55 -2.13 22.48
C TRP A 52 10.27 -0.84 22.06
N GLU A 53 11.13 -0.31 22.94
CA GLU A 53 11.94 0.88 22.68
C GLU A 53 12.91 0.66 21.52
N ALA A 54 13.60 -0.48 21.51
CA ALA A 54 14.51 -0.84 20.43
C ALA A 54 13.78 -1.00 19.07
N LEU A 55 12.56 -1.55 19.07
CA LEU A 55 11.78 -1.77 17.84
C LEU A 55 11.10 -0.49 17.35
N SER A 56 10.53 0.32 18.24
CA SER A 56 9.81 1.54 17.87
C SER A 56 10.73 2.75 17.66
N GLY A 57 11.92 2.74 18.25
CA GLY A 57 12.81 3.90 18.34
C GLY A 57 12.30 5.00 19.28
N ARG A 58 11.36 4.69 20.18
CA ARG A 58 10.70 5.62 21.09
C ARG A 58 10.65 5.05 22.51
N SER A 59 10.65 5.93 23.50
CA SER A 59 10.47 5.55 24.90
C SER A 59 9.06 4.95 25.12
N VAL A 60 8.99 4.01 26.04
CA VAL A 60 7.76 3.28 26.38
C VAL A 60 7.37 3.52 27.81
N SER A 61 6.12 3.89 28.04
CA SER A 61 5.53 4.06 29.36
C SER A 61 4.24 3.26 29.50
N THR A 62 3.95 2.83 30.72
CA THR A 62 2.68 2.20 31.12
C THR A 62 1.86 3.10 32.02
N GLU A 63 2.47 4.15 32.56
CA GLU A 63 1.91 5.00 33.61
C GLU A 63 1.53 6.37 33.08
N VAL A 64 0.47 6.93 33.61
CA VAL A 64 -0.06 8.26 33.27
C VAL A 64 0.75 9.37 33.94
N TRP A 65 1.52 9.05 34.98
CA TRP A 65 2.19 10.01 35.84
C TRP A 65 3.63 10.37 35.40
N GLN A 66 4.11 9.81 34.32
CA GLN A 66 5.37 10.22 33.69
C GLN A 66 5.12 11.42 32.78
N ASP A 67 6.00 12.43 32.81
CA ASP A 67 5.89 13.69 32.05
C ASP A 67 4.52 14.38 32.21
N VAL A 68 4.08 14.57 33.42
CA VAL A 68 2.75 15.14 33.79
C VAL A 68 2.49 16.50 33.15
N ASP A 69 3.55 17.27 32.91
CA ASP A 69 3.50 18.57 32.23
C ASP A 69 3.01 18.50 30.78
N LYS A 70 3.16 17.36 30.11
CA LYS A 70 2.75 17.14 28.69
C LYS A 70 1.39 16.48 28.53
N VAL A 71 0.71 16.08 29.63
CA VAL A 71 -0.55 15.33 29.62
C VAL A 71 -0.49 14.21 28.56
N GLN A 72 0.47 13.30 28.73
CA GLN A 72 0.92 12.33 27.73
C GLN A 72 -0.22 11.56 27.05
N HIS A 73 -1.26 11.13 27.80
CA HIS A 73 -2.38 10.38 27.25
C HIS A 73 -3.24 11.22 26.27
N VAL A 74 -3.38 12.54 26.51
CA VAL A 74 -4.11 13.44 25.61
C VAL A 74 -3.26 13.71 24.37
N SER A 75 -1.97 14.00 24.53
CA SER A 75 -1.04 14.21 23.42
C SER A 75 -0.98 13.01 22.49
N LEU A 76 -0.90 11.78 23.02
CA LEU A 76 -0.91 10.56 22.23
C LEU A 76 -2.25 10.33 21.52
N ALA A 77 -3.37 10.62 22.18
CA ALA A 77 -4.70 10.50 21.61
C ALA A 77 -4.94 11.47 20.46
N ASP A 78 -4.42 12.70 20.56
CA ASP A 78 -4.59 13.74 19.55
C ASP A 78 -3.67 13.52 18.33
N GLN A 79 -2.41 13.12 18.58
CA GLN A 79 -1.43 12.89 17.52
C GLN A 79 -1.71 11.61 16.72
N ALA A 80 -2.31 10.61 17.37
CA ALA A 80 -2.61 9.35 16.70
C ALA A 80 -3.66 9.55 15.60
N GLU A 81 -3.44 8.95 14.46
CA GLU A 81 -4.45 8.82 13.40
C GLU A 81 -5.41 7.66 13.69
N ALA A 82 -4.92 6.62 14.32
CA ALA A 82 -5.70 5.48 14.78
C ALA A 82 -5.01 4.76 15.96
N ILE A 83 -5.76 3.95 16.67
CA ILE A 83 -5.29 3.10 17.75
C ILE A 83 -5.54 1.64 17.34
N ILE A 84 -4.49 0.82 17.32
CA ILE A 84 -4.59 -0.63 17.19
C ILE A 84 -4.17 -1.29 18.50
N ILE A 85 -4.99 -2.21 19.03
CA ILE A 85 -4.67 -2.94 20.26
C ILE A 85 -4.48 -4.41 19.94
N ALA A 86 -3.25 -4.87 19.99
CA ALA A 86 -2.84 -6.21 19.57
C ALA A 86 -1.72 -6.78 20.48
N PRO A 87 -1.98 -7.86 21.24
CA PRO A 87 -3.26 -8.51 21.42
C PRO A 87 -4.22 -7.73 22.34
N THR A 88 -5.53 -7.95 22.17
CA THR A 88 -6.55 -7.52 23.12
C THR A 88 -7.02 -8.72 23.94
N THR A 89 -6.79 -8.70 25.26
CA THR A 89 -7.23 -9.78 26.17
C THR A 89 -8.68 -9.62 26.61
N ALA A 90 -9.29 -10.67 27.18
CA ALA A 90 -10.64 -10.59 27.73
C ALA A 90 -10.77 -9.54 28.85
N ASP A 91 -9.74 -9.42 29.70
CA ASP A 91 -9.67 -8.36 30.73
C ASP A 91 -9.70 -6.97 30.09
N LEU A 92 -8.88 -6.76 29.06
CA LEU A 92 -8.82 -5.46 28.39
C LEU A 92 -10.13 -5.11 27.68
N LEU A 93 -10.80 -6.09 27.04
CA LEU A 93 -12.15 -5.90 26.47
C LEU A 93 -13.13 -5.42 27.56
N ALA A 94 -13.13 -6.07 28.73
CA ALA A 94 -14.03 -5.72 29.85
C ALA A 94 -13.72 -4.30 30.37
N ARG A 95 -12.46 -3.95 30.55
CA ARG A 95 -12.02 -2.62 31.01
C ARG A 95 -12.46 -1.51 30.04
N LEU A 96 -12.30 -1.74 28.74
CA LEU A 96 -12.72 -0.80 27.70
C LEU A 96 -14.25 -0.61 27.67
N VAL A 97 -15.03 -1.69 27.88
CA VAL A 97 -16.50 -1.60 27.99
C VAL A 97 -16.91 -0.76 29.18
N GLN A 98 -16.25 -0.95 30.32
CA GLN A 98 -16.55 -0.21 31.56
C GLN A 98 -16.05 1.24 31.52
N GLY A 99 -15.24 1.63 30.54
CA GLY A 99 -14.61 2.95 30.49
C GLY A 99 -13.55 3.14 31.58
N ARG A 100 -12.97 2.04 32.07
CA ARG A 100 -11.94 2.09 33.08
C ARG A 100 -10.63 2.59 32.50
N ALA A 101 -10.07 3.65 33.11
CA ALA A 101 -8.86 4.34 32.65
C ALA A 101 -7.80 4.31 33.79
N ASP A 102 -7.23 3.12 34.02
CA ASP A 102 -6.32 2.84 35.12
C ASP A 102 -4.87 2.57 34.71
N ASP A 103 -4.57 2.62 33.44
CA ASP A 103 -3.22 2.65 32.86
C ASP A 103 -3.13 3.62 31.67
N LEU A 104 -1.93 3.85 31.14
CA LEU A 104 -1.73 4.79 30.04
C LEU A 104 -2.56 4.39 28.81
N LEU A 105 -2.61 3.10 28.44
CA LEU A 105 -3.33 2.63 27.26
C LEU A 105 -4.83 2.96 27.34
N THR A 106 -5.46 2.62 28.44
CA THR A 106 -6.90 2.85 28.62
C THR A 106 -7.25 4.33 28.74
N ASN A 107 -6.36 5.16 29.27
CA ASN A 107 -6.50 6.62 29.23
C ASN A 107 -6.40 7.17 27.80
N VAL A 108 -5.42 6.74 26.99
CA VAL A 108 -5.30 7.13 25.59
C VAL A 108 -6.54 6.74 24.79
N VAL A 109 -7.04 5.50 24.97
CA VAL A 109 -8.25 5.03 24.28
C VAL A 109 -9.48 5.87 24.67
N SER A 110 -9.61 6.22 25.96
CA SER A 110 -10.73 7.02 26.47
C SER A 110 -10.69 8.47 26.00
N ALA A 111 -9.49 9.06 25.89
CA ALA A 111 -9.29 10.43 25.41
C ALA A 111 -9.44 10.58 23.89
N SER A 112 -9.30 9.49 23.13
CA SER A 112 -9.23 9.55 21.66
C SER A 112 -10.60 9.42 20.99
N SER A 113 -10.89 10.30 20.02
CA SER A 113 -11.99 10.18 19.06
C SER A 113 -11.62 9.39 17.79
N LYS A 114 -10.37 8.99 17.65
CA LYS A 114 -9.84 8.34 16.44
C LYS A 114 -10.32 6.90 16.29
N PRO A 115 -10.24 6.30 15.06
CA PRO A 115 -10.56 4.90 14.83
C PRO A 115 -9.81 3.97 15.78
N LYS A 116 -10.51 2.97 16.30
CA LYS A 116 -9.97 1.99 17.23
C LYS A 116 -10.18 0.58 16.71
N PHE A 117 -9.08 -0.19 16.58
CA PHE A 117 -9.06 -1.54 16.04
C PHE A 117 -8.53 -2.51 17.10
N LEU A 118 -9.33 -3.51 17.44
CA LEU A 118 -9.01 -4.50 18.45
C LEU A 118 -8.72 -5.86 17.82
N VAL A 119 -7.61 -6.48 18.24
CA VAL A 119 -7.18 -7.82 17.79
C VAL A 119 -7.24 -8.79 18.98
N PRO A 120 -8.37 -9.43 19.24
CA PRO A 120 -8.52 -10.35 20.37
C PRO A 120 -7.61 -11.58 20.22
N ALA A 121 -7.02 -11.99 21.37
CA ALA A 121 -6.31 -13.25 21.50
C ALA A 121 -6.46 -13.81 22.91
N MET A 122 -7.06 -15.01 23.02
CA MET A 122 -7.35 -15.67 24.30
C MET A 122 -7.70 -17.13 24.09
N HIS A 123 -7.79 -17.89 25.18
CA HIS A 123 -8.25 -19.28 25.10
C HIS A 123 -9.68 -19.38 24.51
N PRO A 124 -10.00 -20.44 23.73
CA PRO A 124 -11.31 -20.58 23.08
C PRO A 124 -12.50 -20.44 24.02
N GLN A 125 -12.44 -21.04 25.19
CA GLN A 125 -13.52 -20.94 26.20
C GLN A 125 -13.70 -19.50 26.73
N MET A 126 -12.62 -18.73 26.81
CA MET A 126 -12.70 -17.30 27.17
C MET A 126 -13.33 -16.47 26.04
N TRP A 127 -12.98 -16.77 24.80
CA TRP A 127 -13.58 -16.11 23.63
C TRP A 127 -15.07 -16.40 23.52
N LEU A 128 -15.46 -17.68 23.65
CA LEU A 128 -16.84 -18.12 23.55
C LEU A 128 -17.69 -17.80 24.81
N ASN A 129 -17.06 -17.29 25.87
CA ASN A 129 -17.79 -16.88 27.08
C ASN A 129 -18.82 -15.80 26.73
N PRO A 130 -20.09 -15.96 27.17
CA PRO A 130 -21.16 -15.00 26.88
C PRO A 130 -20.82 -13.56 27.29
N THR A 131 -20.12 -13.36 28.40
CA THR A 131 -19.68 -12.03 28.83
C THR A 131 -18.67 -11.42 27.88
N THR A 132 -17.72 -12.21 27.39
CA THR A 132 -16.75 -11.75 26.40
C THR A 132 -17.43 -11.35 25.09
N GLN A 133 -18.37 -12.17 24.61
CA GLN A 133 -19.13 -11.86 23.39
C GLN A 133 -20.01 -10.61 23.58
N ALA A 134 -20.65 -10.45 24.73
CA ALA A 134 -21.40 -9.24 25.04
C ALA A 134 -20.50 -7.99 25.05
N ASN A 135 -19.30 -8.09 25.62
CA ASN A 135 -18.33 -7.01 25.61
C ASN A 135 -17.90 -6.63 24.18
N VAL A 136 -17.70 -7.62 23.32
CA VAL A 136 -17.37 -7.39 21.90
C VAL A 136 -18.49 -6.61 21.20
N GLU A 137 -19.74 -7.01 21.38
CA GLU A 137 -20.88 -6.34 20.73
C GLU A 137 -21.08 -4.90 21.27
N ILE A 138 -20.87 -4.67 22.56
CA ILE A 138 -20.90 -3.33 23.13
C ILE A 138 -19.80 -2.44 22.54
N LEU A 139 -18.56 -2.96 22.39
CA LEU A 139 -17.47 -2.20 21.78
C LEU A 139 -17.74 -1.88 20.31
N LYS A 140 -18.26 -2.84 19.56
CA LYS A 140 -18.68 -2.61 18.17
C LYS A 140 -19.76 -1.52 18.07
N SER A 141 -20.77 -1.54 18.94
CA SER A 141 -21.82 -0.51 18.96
C SER A 141 -21.31 0.89 19.32
N ARG A 142 -20.14 0.97 19.98
CA ARG A 142 -19.43 2.22 20.29
C ARG A 142 -18.39 2.62 19.22
N GLY A 143 -18.39 1.96 18.07
CA GLY A 143 -17.53 2.31 16.93
C GLY A 143 -16.14 1.69 16.97
N PHE A 144 -15.87 0.72 17.84
CA PHE A 144 -14.64 -0.07 17.77
C PHE A 144 -14.76 -1.15 16.68
N ALA A 145 -13.75 -1.29 15.86
CA ALA A 145 -13.63 -2.49 15.03
C ALA A 145 -13.00 -3.61 15.86
N VAL A 146 -13.64 -4.76 15.90
CA VAL A 146 -13.15 -5.93 16.62
C VAL A 146 -12.95 -7.06 15.63
N MET A 147 -11.68 -7.42 15.39
CA MET A 147 -11.31 -8.50 14.50
C MET A 147 -11.69 -9.85 15.11
N GLN A 148 -12.16 -10.79 14.29
CA GLN A 148 -12.36 -12.17 14.75
C GLN A 148 -11.01 -12.84 14.98
N PRO A 149 -10.78 -13.48 16.13
CA PRO A 149 -9.58 -14.27 16.32
C PRO A 149 -9.53 -15.46 15.37
N ALA A 150 -8.33 -15.90 15.01
CA ALA A 150 -8.14 -17.05 14.15
C ALA A 150 -8.49 -18.36 14.86
N THR A 151 -8.85 -19.37 14.06
CA THR A 151 -9.02 -20.76 14.53
C THR A 151 -7.72 -21.53 14.33
N GLY A 152 -7.33 -22.34 15.30
CA GLY A 152 -6.13 -23.18 15.19
C GLY A 152 -5.58 -23.61 16.54
N ARG A 153 -4.41 -24.27 16.52
CA ARG A 153 -3.70 -24.70 17.72
C ARG A 153 -3.20 -23.49 18.50
N LEU A 154 -3.39 -23.50 19.82
CA LEU A 154 -2.86 -22.53 20.75
C LEU A 154 -1.48 -22.97 21.28
N THR A 155 -1.01 -22.37 22.36
CA THR A 155 0.30 -22.66 22.93
C THR A 155 0.41 -24.10 23.52
N GLY A 156 -0.72 -24.72 23.84
CA GLY A 156 -0.83 -26.11 24.32
C GLY A 156 -1.36 -27.09 23.28
N GLU A 157 -2.00 -28.17 23.74
CA GLU A 157 -2.68 -29.15 22.89
C GLU A 157 -4.06 -28.65 22.41
N ASP A 158 -4.58 -27.59 23.02
CA ASP A 158 -5.89 -27.03 22.73
C ASP A 158 -5.93 -26.38 21.34
N SER A 159 -7.04 -26.61 20.64
CA SER A 159 -7.34 -26.05 19.34
C SER A 159 -8.74 -25.44 19.34
N GLY A 160 -8.89 -24.30 18.69
CA GLY A 160 -10.19 -23.60 18.60
C GLY A 160 -10.05 -22.16 18.15
N VAL A 161 -11.17 -21.44 18.21
CA VAL A 161 -11.21 -20.00 17.94
C VAL A 161 -10.66 -19.22 19.13
N GLY A 162 -9.71 -18.31 18.91
CA GLY A 162 -9.08 -17.52 19.99
C GLY A 162 -7.62 -17.22 19.74
N ARG A 163 -7.04 -17.84 18.69
CA ARG A 163 -5.65 -17.62 18.28
C ARG A 163 -5.48 -16.21 17.71
N PHE A 164 -4.33 -15.59 18.01
CA PHE A 164 -3.93 -14.33 17.37
C PHE A 164 -3.82 -14.53 15.85
N PRO A 165 -4.49 -13.71 15.04
CA PRO A 165 -4.48 -13.83 13.58
C PRO A 165 -3.07 -13.62 13.00
N GLU A 166 -2.87 -14.00 11.75
CA GLU A 166 -1.61 -13.75 11.04
C GLU A 166 -1.43 -12.26 10.79
N THR A 167 -0.20 -11.78 10.90
CA THR A 167 0.14 -10.34 10.84
C THR A 167 -0.39 -9.67 9.57
N GLN A 168 -0.32 -10.36 8.42
CA GLN A 168 -0.83 -9.82 7.15
C GLN A 168 -2.34 -9.62 7.16
N GLN A 169 -3.10 -10.52 7.80
CA GLN A 169 -4.55 -10.40 7.93
C GLN A 169 -4.94 -9.24 8.85
N ILE A 170 -4.19 -9.05 9.94
CA ILE A 170 -4.39 -7.92 10.85
C ILE A 170 -4.16 -6.61 10.12
N ILE A 171 -3.07 -6.48 9.38
CA ILE A 171 -2.73 -5.28 8.62
C ILE A 171 -3.80 -4.98 7.57
N ALA A 172 -4.24 -5.97 6.80
CA ALA A 172 -5.27 -5.77 5.77
C ALA A 172 -6.57 -5.24 6.39
N ALA A 173 -7.07 -5.90 7.45
CA ALA A 173 -8.29 -5.47 8.15
C ALA A 173 -8.14 -4.11 8.86
N PHE A 174 -6.96 -3.82 9.41
CA PHE A 174 -6.67 -2.53 10.04
C PHE A 174 -6.68 -1.40 9.01
N LEU A 175 -6.00 -1.58 7.87
CA LEU A 175 -5.96 -0.59 6.79
C LEU A 175 -7.36 -0.33 6.20
N GLU A 176 -8.17 -1.36 6.07
CA GLU A 176 -9.57 -1.23 5.68
C GLU A 176 -10.36 -0.41 6.70
N HIS A 177 -10.16 -0.67 8.00
CA HIS A 177 -10.88 0.03 9.06
C HIS A 177 -10.51 1.51 9.21
N ILE A 178 -9.21 1.84 9.21
CA ILE A 178 -8.78 3.23 9.36
C ILE A 178 -9.12 4.09 8.15
N GLY A 179 -9.57 3.46 7.08
CA GLY A 179 -9.76 4.09 5.78
C GLY A 179 -8.43 4.64 5.24
N SER A 180 -8.09 4.37 4.02
CA SER A 180 -7.28 5.32 3.28
C SER A 180 -8.11 6.61 3.22
N THR A 181 -7.47 7.75 3.26
CA THR A 181 -8.15 9.01 2.93
C THR A 181 -8.99 8.74 1.68
N GLN A 182 -10.33 8.85 1.78
CA GLN A 182 -11.23 8.58 0.64
C GLN A 182 -11.17 9.74 -0.37
N ASP A 183 -9.98 10.29 -0.55
CA ASP A 183 -9.69 11.47 -1.37
C ASP A 183 -9.71 11.18 -2.87
N LEU A 184 -9.79 9.91 -3.25
CA LEU A 184 -10.05 9.44 -4.61
C LEU A 184 -11.45 8.81 -4.76
N LEU A 185 -12.35 9.01 -3.78
CA LEU A 185 -13.71 8.48 -3.83
C LEU A 185 -14.44 8.95 -5.09
N GLY A 186 -14.97 7.98 -5.84
CA GLY A 186 -15.69 8.22 -7.08
C GLY A 186 -14.82 8.58 -8.29
N LYS A 187 -13.49 8.68 -8.12
CA LYS A 187 -12.55 8.87 -9.24
C LYS A 187 -12.30 7.56 -9.98
N ARG A 188 -12.16 7.65 -11.29
CA ARG A 188 -11.84 6.52 -12.17
C ARG A 188 -10.37 6.59 -12.57
N ILE A 189 -9.59 5.59 -12.18
CA ILE A 189 -8.16 5.53 -12.43
C ILE A 189 -7.84 4.36 -13.36
N LEU A 190 -7.23 4.66 -14.50
CA LEU A 190 -6.78 3.70 -15.50
C LEU A 190 -5.26 3.53 -15.36
N ILE A 191 -4.80 2.30 -15.18
CA ILE A 191 -3.39 1.98 -14.92
C ILE A 191 -2.89 0.94 -15.91
N SER A 192 -1.77 1.19 -16.59
CA SER A 192 -1.07 0.13 -17.30
C SER A 192 0.02 -0.50 -16.43
N ALA A 193 0.20 -1.82 -16.51
CA ALA A 193 1.16 -2.57 -15.71
C ALA A 193 1.77 -3.74 -16.50
N GLY A 194 2.89 -4.27 -16.01
CA GLY A 194 3.58 -5.39 -16.64
C GLY A 194 4.47 -4.98 -17.80
N GLY A 195 4.85 -5.92 -18.64
CA GLY A 195 5.68 -5.70 -19.81
C GLY A 195 5.07 -6.33 -21.06
N THR A 196 4.97 -5.57 -22.17
CA THR A 196 4.46 -6.11 -23.42
C THR A 196 5.45 -7.08 -24.05
N ARG A 197 4.94 -8.02 -24.82
CA ARG A 197 5.71 -9.01 -25.57
C ARG A 197 5.31 -8.98 -27.03
N GLU A 198 6.28 -8.81 -27.89
CA GLU A 198 6.08 -8.78 -29.34
C GLU A 198 6.62 -10.08 -29.92
N ALA A 199 5.74 -10.93 -30.41
CA ALA A 199 6.10 -12.26 -30.87
C ALA A 199 7.04 -12.21 -32.08
N ILE A 200 8.08 -13.04 -32.09
CA ILE A 200 8.95 -13.33 -33.21
C ILE A 200 8.42 -14.58 -33.91
N ASP A 201 8.12 -15.61 -33.14
CA ASP A 201 7.55 -16.89 -33.54
C ASP A 201 6.71 -17.45 -32.36
N PRO A 202 6.05 -18.60 -32.49
CA PRO A 202 5.23 -19.18 -31.39
C PRO A 202 5.98 -19.43 -30.05
N VAL A 203 7.31 -19.32 -30.04
CA VAL A 203 8.15 -19.63 -28.88
C VAL A 203 8.91 -18.42 -28.35
N ARG A 204 9.24 -17.45 -29.20
CA ARG A 204 10.13 -16.33 -28.87
C ARG A 204 9.43 -15.00 -29.05
N TYR A 205 9.83 -14.05 -28.22
CA TYR A 205 9.31 -12.68 -28.26
C TYR A 205 10.40 -11.65 -27.91
N ILE A 206 10.17 -10.41 -28.28
CA ILE A 206 10.90 -9.24 -27.81
C ILE A 206 10.04 -8.56 -26.74
N GLY A 207 10.64 -8.07 -25.67
CA GLY A 207 9.91 -7.36 -24.63
C GLY A 207 10.82 -6.80 -23.55
N ASN A 208 10.29 -5.89 -22.79
CA ASN A 208 10.99 -5.23 -21.67
C ASN A 208 10.81 -6.02 -20.38
N ARG A 209 11.84 -6.01 -19.52
CA ARG A 209 11.76 -6.62 -18.21
C ARG A 209 10.83 -5.80 -17.32
N SER A 210 9.72 -6.40 -16.88
CA SER A 210 8.82 -5.81 -15.91
C SER A 210 8.07 -6.91 -15.17
N SER A 211 7.97 -6.77 -13.84
CA SER A 211 7.16 -7.67 -13.01
C SER A 211 5.71 -7.22 -12.84
N GLY A 212 5.39 -5.98 -13.20
CA GLY A 212 4.08 -5.35 -12.97
C GLY A 212 3.84 -4.85 -11.53
N LYS A 213 4.71 -5.15 -10.57
CA LYS A 213 4.53 -4.83 -9.14
C LYS A 213 4.30 -3.35 -8.83
N GLN A 214 4.88 -2.42 -9.62
CA GLN A 214 4.65 -1.00 -9.39
C GLN A 214 3.23 -0.58 -9.79
N GLY A 215 2.74 -1.09 -10.94
CA GLY A 215 1.36 -0.86 -11.35
C GLY A 215 0.35 -1.50 -10.39
N GLU A 216 0.64 -2.70 -9.88
CA GLU A 216 -0.15 -3.35 -8.83
C GLU A 216 -0.22 -2.50 -7.56
N ALA A 217 0.92 -1.99 -7.06
CA ALA A 217 0.97 -1.15 -5.87
C ALA A 217 0.15 0.14 -6.04
N LEU A 218 0.21 0.76 -7.24
CA LEU A 218 -0.61 1.92 -7.58
C LEU A 218 -2.10 1.58 -7.60
N ALA A 219 -2.47 0.45 -8.19
CA ALA A 219 -3.86 0.01 -8.27
C ALA A 219 -4.46 -0.29 -6.89
N ILE A 220 -3.70 -0.97 -6.02
CA ILE A 220 -4.11 -1.26 -4.64
C ILE A 220 -4.27 0.04 -3.83
N GLU A 221 -3.30 0.96 -3.89
CA GLU A 221 -3.35 2.22 -3.16
C GLU A 221 -4.51 3.09 -3.65
N ALA A 222 -4.73 3.21 -4.98
CA ALA A 222 -5.84 3.96 -5.54
C ALA A 222 -7.20 3.40 -5.12
N ARG A 223 -7.39 2.07 -5.19
CA ARG A 223 -8.59 1.38 -4.70
C ARG A 223 -8.82 1.65 -3.21
N ASN A 224 -7.77 1.52 -2.40
CA ASN A 224 -7.85 1.76 -0.96
C ASN A 224 -8.25 3.21 -0.64
N ARG A 225 -7.97 4.17 -1.53
CA ARG A 225 -8.37 5.58 -1.44
C ARG A 225 -9.74 5.87 -2.07
N GLY A 226 -10.50 4.82 -2.40
CA GLY A 226 -11.89 4.90 -2.88
C GLY A 226 -12.06 5.05 -4.38
N ALA A 227 -10.99 4.93 -5.17
CA ALA A 227 -11.08 5.01 -6.62
C ALA A 227 -11.70 3.74 -7.25
N HIS A 228 -12.39 3.92 -8.37
CA HIS A 228 -12.70 2.84 -9.31
C HIS A 228 -11.48 2.60 -10.19
N VAL A 229 -10.85 1.44 -10.05
CA VAL A 229 -9.58 1.15 -10.73
C VAL A 229 -9.78 0.13 -11.83
N THR A 230 -9.31 0.48 -13.04
CA THR A 230 -9.12 -0.45 -14.17
C THR A 230 -7.62 -0.60 -14.43
N MET A 231 -7.10 -1.82 -14.37
CA MET A 231 -5.69 -2.14 -14.62
C MET A 231 -5.55 -2.95 -15.90
N VAL A 232 -4.83 -2.40 -16.89
CA VAL A 232 -4.42 -3.13 -18.11
C VAL A 232 -3.07 -3.78 -17.86
N LEU A 233 -3.08 -5.10 -17.71
CA LEU A 233 -1.93 -5.89 -17.23
C LEU A 233 -1.34 -6.74 -18.35
N ALA A 234 -0.08 -6.47 -18.73
CA ALA A 234 0.65 -7.22 -19.72
C ALA A 234 1.58 -8.26 -19.10
N ASN A 235 1.45 -9.52 -19.50
CA ASN A 235 2.39 -10.63 -19.28
C ASN A 235 2.98 -10.71 -17.84
N SER A 236 2.15 -10.61 -16.84
CA SER A 236 2.53 -10.71 -15.44
C SER A 236 1.73 -11.81 -14.73
N ASN A 237 2.38 -12.45 -13.74
CA ASN A 237 1.78 -13.47 -12.89
C ASN A 237 1.03 -12.87 -11.67
N ILE A 238 0.80 -11.55 -11.66
CA ILE A 238 0.01 -10.91 -10.61
C ILE A 238 -1.41 -11.50 -10.63
N ALA A 239 -1.86 -11.95 -9.47
CA ALA A 239 -3.22 -12.42 -9.29
C ALA A 239 -4.23 -11.25 -9.38
N ASP A 240 -5.47 -11.57 -9.73
CA ASP A 240 -6.52 -10.56 -9.72
C ASP A 240 -6.80 -10.11 -8.28
N VAL A 241 -6.88 -8.80 -8.09
CA VAL A 241 -7.10 -8.18 -6.78
C VAL A 241 -8.57 -7.79 -6.66
N ALA A 242 -9.22 -8.20 -5.59
CA ALA A 242 -10.62 -7.82 -5.34
C ALA A 242 -10.81 -6.31 -5.36
N GLY A 243 -11.85 -5.84 -6.08
CA GLY A 243 -12.15 -4.41 -6.23
C GLY A 243 -11.31 -3.69 -7.30
N ILE A 244 -10.51 -4.41 -8.10
CA ILE A 244 -9.77 -3.88 -9.24
C ILE A 244 -10.21 -4.65 -10.50
N GLN A 245 -10.69 -3.93 -11.52
CA GLN A 245 -10.96 -4.53 -12.83
C GLN A 245 -9.64 -4.76 -13.56
N THR A 246 -9.29 -6.01 -13.85
CA THR A 246 -8.03 -6.35 -14.55
C THR A 246 -8.32 -6.79 -15.99
N LEU A 247 -7.74 -6.08 -16.96
CA LEU A 247 -7.78 -6.41 -18.39
C LEU A 247 -6.40 -6.96 -18.79
N ARG A 248 -6.34 -8.24 -19.16
CA ARG A 248 -5.08 -8.90 -19.50
C ARG A 248 -4.78 -8.76 -21.00
N VAL A 249 -3.57 -8.35 -21.31
CA VAL A 249 -3.09 -8.12 -22.69
C VAL A 249 -1.70 -8.72 -22.87
N GLU A 250 -1.27 -8.90 -24.08
CA GLU A 250 0.05 -9.43 -24.40
C GLU A 250 0.95 -8.39 -25.10
N THR A 251 0.46 -7.76 -26.15
CA THR A 251 1.24 -6.88 -27.04
C THR A 251 1.00 -5.40 -26.75
N ALA A 252 1.88 -4.54 -27.26
CA ALA A 252 1.71 -3.09 -27.23
C ALA A 252 0.42 -2.65 -27.93
N ALA A 253 0.07 -3.28 -29.04
CA ALA A 253 -1.15 -2.98 -29.78
C ALA A 253 -2.42 -3.31 -28.97
N GLN A 254 -2.45 -4.46 -28.30
CA GLN A 254 -3.57 -4.83 -27.41
C GLN A 254 -3.65 -3.88 -26.20
N MET A 255 -2.51 -3.52 -25.59
CA MET A 255 -2.47 -2.55 -24.49
C MET A 255 -3.01 -1.19 -24.94
N HIS A 256 -2.59 -0.70 -26.09
CA HIS A 256 -3.09 0.55 -26.66
C HIS A 256 -4.61 0.51 -26.84
N GLY A 257 -5.15 -0.54 -27.48
CA GLY A 257 -6.60 -0.70 -27.68
C GLY A 257 -7.37 -0.68 -26.36
N ALA A 258 -6.96 -1.50 -25.37
CA ALA A 258 -7.60 -1.58 -24.08
C ALA A 258 -7.55 -0.24 -23.31
N LEU A 259 -6.43 0.48 -23.36
CA LEU A 259 -6.30 1.80 -22.73
C LEU A 259 -7.18 2.84 -23.44
N LYS A 260 -7.20 2.86 -24.78
CA LYS A 260 -7.98 3.82 -25.58
C LYS A 260 -9.48 3.66 -25.34
N GLU A 261 -9.98 2.44 -25.25
CA GLU A 261 -11.39 2.14 -24.94
C GLU A 261 -11.81 2.66 -23.57
N ASN A 262 -10.90 2.66 -22.57
CA ASN A 262 -11.19 3.07 -21.21
C ASN A 262 -10.77 4.52 -20.88
N MET A 263 -10.04 5.19 -21.80
CA MET A 263 -9.50 6.54 -21.60
C MET A 263 -10.57 7.61 -21.46
N HIS A 264 -11.66 7.49 -22.22
CA HIS A 264 -12.70 8.53 -22.27
C HIS A 264 -13.32 8.81 -20.90
N ASP A 265 -13.47 7.77 -20.08
CA ASP A 265 -14.18 7.82 -18.81
C ASP A 265 -13.26 7.89 -17.58
N CYS A 266 -11.94 7.90 -17.75
CA CYS A 266 -11.02 7.99 -16.62
C CYS A 266 -10.75 9.46 -16.23
N ASP A 267 -10.55 9.69 -14.92
CA ASP A 267 -10.06 10.95 -14.38
C ASP A 267 -8.53 11.01 -14.42
N VAL A 268 -7.88 9.85 -14.28
CA VAL A 268 -6.42 9.72 -14.19
C VAL A 268 -5.93 8.53 -15.01
N LEU A 269 -4.96 8.75 -15.88
CA LEU A 269 -4.20 7.69 -16.56
C LEU A 269 -2.80 7.57 -15.95
N ILE A 270 -2.40 6.36 -15.53
CA ILE A 270 -1.06 6.07 -15.03
C ILE A 270 -0.39 5.01 -15.91
N MET A 271 0.63 5.41 -16.65
CA MET A 271 1.35 4.54 -17.58
C MET A 271 2.59 3.93 -16.91
N ALA A 272 2.40 2.86 -16.12
CA ALA A 272 3.47 2.17 -15.39
C ALA A 272 3.96 0.89 -16.09
N ALA A 273 3.38 0.51 -17.23
CA ALA A 273 3.83 -0.62 -18.02
C ALA A 273 5.15 -0.35 -18.76
N ALA A 274 5.97 -1.37 -18.89
CA ALA A 274 7.15 -1.38 -19.75
C ALA A 274 6.75 -1.82 -21.16
N VAL A 275 6.36 -0.86 -21.98
CA VAL A 275 5.95 -1.10 -23.39
C VAL A 275 7.18 -1.27 -24.25
N SER A 276 7.17 -2.26 -25.16
CA SER A 276 8.25 -2.45 -26.12
C SER A 276 8.22 -1.34 -27.18
N ASP A 277 9.38 -0.72 -27.43
CA ASP A 277 9.51 0.37 -28.42
C ASP A 277 9.44 -0.13 -29.86
N ALA A 278 9.69 -1.42 -30.08
CA ALA A 278 9.71 -2.03 -31.41
C ALA A 278 9.11 -3.44 -31.39
N ARG A 279 8.65 -3.88 -32.57
CA ARG A 279 8.16 -5.23 -32.82
C ARG A 279 8.76 -5.79 -34.11
N PRO A 280 8.79 -7.13 -34.27
CA PRO A 280 9.14 -7.73 -35.55
C PRO A 280 8.22 -7.24 -36.68
N THR A 281 8.79 -7.00 -37.89
CA THR A 281 8.02 -6.60 -39.06
C THR A 281 7.02 -7.67 -39.50
N SER A 282 7.34 -8.96 -39.21
CA SER A 282 6.47 -10.10 -39.44
C SER A 282 6.64 -11.14 -38.34
N VAL A 283 5.59 -11.84 -38.03
CA VAL A 283 5.57 -12.94 -37.04
C VAL A 283 5.54 -14.25 -37.79
N ALA A 284 6.53 -15.11 -37.55
CA ALA A 284 6.57 -16.44 -38.15
C ALA A 284 5.48 -17.34 -37.56
N GLN A 285 4.76 -18.08 -38.43
CA GLN A 285 3.70 -19.00 -37.99
C GLN A 285 4.26 -20.27 -37.35
N GLU A 286 5.50 -20.62 -37.64
CA GLU A 286 6.22 -21.76 -37.10
C GLU A 286 7.50 -21.31 -36.42
N LYS A 287 8.01 -22.11 -35.49
CA LYS A 287 9.30 -21.86 -34.84
C LYS A 287 10.43 -21.76 -35.85
N ILE A 288 11.07 -20.61 -35.93
CA ILE A 288 12.23 -20.38 -36.83
C ILE A 288 13.36 -21.30 -36.41
N LYS A 289 13.95 -22.04 -37.38
CA LYS A 289 15.09 -22.90 -37.13
C LYS A 289 16.33 -22.07 -36.76
N LYS A 290 17.21 -22.65 -35.92
CA LYS A 290 18.38 -21.96 -35.37
C LYS A 290 19.28 -21.41 -36.49
N ALA A 291 19.40 -22.13 -37.62
CA ALA A 291 20.22 -21.71 -38.76
C ALA A 291 19.64 -20.49 -39.50
N ASP A 292 18.34 -20.30 -39.45
CA ASP A 292 17.60 -19.24 -40.17
C ASP A 292 17.39 -17.98 -39.32
N LEU A 293 17.67 -18.06 -38.00
CA LEU A 293 17.55 -16.93 -37.08
C LEU A 293 18.89 -16.18 -36.96
N GLN A 294 19.26 -15.45 -38.01
CA GLN A 294 20.48 -14.64 -38.02
C GLN A 294 20.20 -13.15 -37.73
N SER A 295 19.04 -12.66 -38.11
CA SER A 295 18.59 -11.29 -37.86
C SER A 295 17.07 -11.24 -37.73
N ILE A 296 16.58 -10.19 -37.08
CA ILE A 296 15.14 -9.89 -36.97
C ILE A 296 14.96 -8.43 -37.38
N ASP A 297 14.17 -8.21 -38.43
CA ASP A 297 13.81 -6.87 -38.83
C ASP A 297 12.73 -6.30 -37.92
N LEU A 298 12.99 -5.10 -37.40
CA LEU A 298 12.12 -4.43 -36.43
C LEU A 298 11.46 -3.20 -37.03
N VAL A 299 10.24 -2.93 -36.60
CA VAL A 299 9.50 -1.69 -36.84
C VAL A 299 9.08 -1.08 -35.51
N SER A 300 9.11 0.24 -35.43
CA SER A 300 8.71 0.95 -34.22
C SER A 300 7.25 0.70 -33.87
N ASN A 301 6.98 0.50 -32.59
CA ASN A 301 5.63 0.53 -32.04
C ASN A 301 5.12 1.97 -31.92
N LEU A 302 3.80 2.13 -31.85
CA LEU A 302 3.20 3.40 -31.50
C LEU A 302 3.59 3.79 -30.06
N ASP A 303 3.96 5.04 -29.86
CA ASP A 303 4.15 5.60 -28.52
C ASP A 303 2.78 5.82 -27.88
N ILE A 304 2.32 4.81 -27.11
CA ILE A 304 0.98 4.78 -26.51
C ILE A 304 0.74 6.01 -25.63
N LEU A 305 1.71 6.37 -24.78
CA LEU A 305 1.57 7.49 -23.87
C LEU A 305 1.43 8.82 -24.64
N LYS A 306 2.22 9.02 -25.68
CA LYS A 306 2.15 10.21 -26.54
C LYS A 306 0.83 10.30 -27.30
N ASP A 307 0.31 9.18 -27.80
CA ASP A 307 -0.97 9.12 -28.50
C ASP A 307 -2.12 9.46 -27.56
N LEU A 308 -2.20 8.78 -26.40
CA LEU A 308 -3.27 9.00 -25.43
C LEU A 308 -3.22 10.39 -24.77
N SER A 309 -2.03 10.93 -24.51
CA SER A 309 -1.89 12.26 -23.93
C SER A 309 -2.28 13.38 -24.90
N ALA A 310 -2.17 13.15 -26.22
CA ALA A 310 -2.60 14.12 -27.23
C ALA A 310 -4.13 14.25 -27.28
N ASP A 311 -4.86 13.16 -27.01
CA ASP A 311 -6.32 13.10 -26.99
C ASP A 311 -6.93 13.34 -25.59
N ALA A 312 -6.09 13.59 -24.56
CA ALA A 312 -6.53 13.78 -23.19
C ALA A 312 -7.34 15.08 -23.03
N LYS A 313 -8.37 15.02 -22.19
CA LYS A 313 -9.13 16.21 -21.76
C LYS A 313 -8.32 17.02 -20.74
N ASP A 314 -8.51 18.32 -20.69
CA ASP A 314 -7.84 19.20 -19.70
C ASP A 314 -8.11 18.80 -18.24
N SER A 315 -9.25 18.14 -17.99
CA SER A 315 -9.63 17.63 -16.67
C SER A 315 -8.96 16.32 -16.28
N GLN A 316 -8.30 15.65 -17.22
CA GLN A 316 -7.63 14.37 -16.98
C GLN A 316 -6.19 14.57 -16.56
N ILE A 317 -5.73 13.77 -15.60
CA ILE A 317 -4.34 13.77 -15.15
C ILE A 317 -3.61 12.60 -15.79
N ILE A 318 -2.50 12.90 -16.48
CA ILE A 318 -1.67 11.93 -17.16
C ILE A 318 -0.35 11.76 -16.41
N VAL A 319 -0.09 10.54 -15.94
CA VAL A 319 1.13 10.16 -15.19
C VAL A 319 1.96 9.21 -16.03
N GLY A 320 3.18 9.61 -16.38
CA GLY A 320 4.15 8.78 -17.09
C GLY A 320 5.13 8.08 -16.14
N PHE A 321 5.75 7.03 -16.65
CA PHE A 321 6.88 6.35 -16.03
C PHE A 321 8.04 6.31 -17.01
N ALA A 322 9.26 6.49 -16.50
CA ALA A 322 10.50 6.29 -17.24
C ALA A 322 11.49 5.50 -16.38
N ALA A 323 12.39 4.80 -17.01
CA ALA A 323 13.52 4.11 -16.39
C ALA A 323 14.80 4.65 -17.00
N GLU A 324 15.65 5.27 -16.19
CA GLU A 324 16.89 5.91 -16.67
C GLU A 324 18.08 5.45 -15.80
N THR A 325 19.26 5.47 -16.39
CA THR A 325 20.51 5.10 -15.70
C THR A 325 21.36 6.31 -15.36
N THR A 326 21.14 7.44 -16.01
CA THR A 326 21.88 8.69 -15.86
C THR A 326 20.96 9.88 -16.09
N ASP A 327 21.29 11.04 -15.51
CA ASP A 327 20.60 12.32 -15.75
C ASP A 327 19.08 12.27 -15.63
N LEU A 328 18.60 11.54 -14.59
CA LEU A 328 17.19 11.17 -14.41
C LEU A 328 16.26 12.38 -14.46
N GLU A 329 16.65 13.48 -13.81
CA GLU A 329 15.82 14.67 -13.69
C GLU A 329 15.63 15.39 -15.00
N ASN A 330 16.72 15.67 -15.74
CA ASN A 330 16.65 16.38 -17.02
C ASN A 330 15.94 15.55 -18.09
N LEU A 331 16.23 14.24 -18.17
CA LEU A 331 15.54 13.34 -19.10
C LEU A 331 14.05 13.21 -18.76
N GLY A 332 13.70 13.18 -17.46
CA GLY A 332 12.33 13.21 -17.00
C GLY A 332 11.58 14.48 -17.40
N LEU A 333 12.17 15.65 -17.17
CA LEU A 333 11.63 16.95 -17.58
C LEU A 333 11.41 17.05 -19.10
N ALA A 334 12.36 16.55 -19.90
CA ALA A 334 12.23 16.54 -21.34
C ALA A 334 11.06 15.65 -21.80
N LYS A 335 10.92 14.45 -21.23
CA LYS A 335 9.81 13.52 -21.52
C LYS A 335 8.46 14.10 -21.08
N LEU A 336 8.39 14.70 -19.88
CA LEU A 336 7.19 15.33 -19.35
C LEU A 336 6.67 16.39 -20.33
N LYS A 337 7.54 17.29 -20.80
CA LYS A 337 7.18 18.35 -21.77
C LYS A 337 6.79 17.77 -23.14
N THR A 338 7.61 16.86 -23.68
CA THR A 338 7.41 16.31 -25.03
C THR A 338 6.12 15.50 -25.15
N LYS A 339 5.75 14.79 -24.08
CA LYS A 339 4.54 13.96 -24.03
C LYS A 339 3.36 14.64 -23.34
N LYS A 340 3.47 15.93 -22.99
CA LYS A 340 2.42 16.73 -22.33
C LYS A 340 1.84 16.05 -21.09
N LEU A 341 2.70 15.58 -20.18
CA LEU A 341 2.28 14.89 -18.96
C LEU A 341 2.09 15.88 -17.81
N ASN A 342 1.21 15.56 -16.88
CA ASN A 342 1.07 16.30 -15.62
C ASN A 342 2.12 15.86 -14.59
N LEU A 343 2.43 14.56 -14.56
CA LEU A 343 3.43 13.98 -13.66
C LEU A 343 4.25 12.93 -14.39
N ILE A 344 5.52 12.79 -14.01
CA ILE A 344 6.36 11.65 -14.42
C ILE A 344 7.16 11.14 -13.24
N TYR A 345 7.18 9.82 -13.05
CA TYR A 345 8.10 9.15 -12.16
C TYR A 345 9.25 8.55 -12.95
N VAL A 346 10.48 9.00 -12.67
CA VAL A 346 11.70 8.52 -13.32
C VAL A 346 12.42 7.60 -12.36
N ASN A 347 12.32 6.30 -12.64
CA ASN A 347 12.93 5.26 -11.83
C ASN A 347 14.44 5.17 -12.11
N ASP A 348 15.26 5.15 -11.05
CA ASP A 348 16.69 4.89 -11.15
C ASP A 348 16.94 3.39 -11.32
N VAL A 349 17.43 3.01 -12.49
CA VAL A 349 17.78 1.61 -12.82
C VAL A 349 19.28 1.39 -13.01
N SER A 350 20.12 2.32 -12.54
CA SER A 350 21.59 2.28 -12.68
C SER A 350 22.22 1.01 -12.11
N ASN A 351 21.63 0.44 -11.05
CA ASN A 351 22.15 -0.75 -10.36
C ASN A 351 21.59 -2.09 -10.88
N GLY A 352 20.80 -2.11 -11.96
CA GLY A 352 20.31 -3.32 -12.64
C GLY A 352 19.35 -4.23 -11.87
N ALA A 353 19.24 -4.07 -10.55
CA ALA A 353 18.46 -4.96 -9.65
C ALA A 353 16.99 -4.58 -9.48
N VAL A 354 16.54 -3.47 -10.06
CA VAL A 354 15.26 -2.81 -9.72
C VAL A 354 14.03 -3.52 -10.27
N PHE A 355 14.13 -4.23 -11.40
CA PHE A 355 12.96 -4.81 -12.07
C PHE A 355 12.29 -5.96 -11.30
N ALA A 356 13.04 -6.70 -10.48
CA ALA A 356 12.52 -7.78 -9.62
C ALA A 356 12.39 -7.38 -8.15
N SER A 357 12.93 -6.21 -7.74
CA SER A 357 12.92 -5.70 -6.38
C SER A 357 11.53 -5.22 -5.98
N ASP A 358 11.22 -5.33 -4.68
CA ASP A 358 10.04 -4.70 -4.07
C ASP A 358 10.27 -3.23 -3.71
N GLN A 359 11.47 -2.71 -3.97
CA GLN A 359 11.89 -1.33 -3.73
C GLN A 359 12.17 -0.58 -5.03
N SER A 360 12.11 0.74 -4.96
CA SER A 360 12.40 1.66 -6.06
C SER A 360 12.91 2.99 -5.49
N ALA A 361 13.75 3.69 -6.26
CA ALA A 361 14.19 5.06 -6.00
C ALA A 361 14.06 5.86 -7.30
N GLY A 362 13.90 7.19 -7.22
CA GLY A 362 13.80 8.01 -8.41
C GLY A 362 13.23 9.39 -8.18
N PHE A 363 12.99 10.12 -9.25
CA PHE A 363 12.42 11.46 -9.23
C PHE A 363 10.93 11.44 -9.56
N LEU A 364 10.12 12.12 -8.78
CA LEU A 364 8.75 12.48 -9.12
C LEU A 364 8.73 13.95 -9.54
N ILE A 365 8.41 14.19 -10.81
CA ILE A 365 8.47 15.51 -11.44
C ILE A 365 7.07 15.89 -11.92
N SER A 366 6.68 17.14 -11.69
CA SER A 366 5.39 17.66 -12.10
C SER A 366 5.52 18.82 -13.09
N ASP A 367 4.45 19.09 -13.85
CA ASP A 367 4.40 20.11 -14.91
C ASP A 367 4.51 21.55 -14.38
N ASP A 368 4.31 21.78 -13.06
CA ASP A 368 4.58 23.04 -12.38
C ASP A 368 6.06 23.27 -12.07
N GLY A 369 6.94 22.35 -12.49
CA GLY A 369 8.38 22.42 -12.29
C GLY A 369 8.87 21.89 -10.93
N GLN A 370 7.98 21.37 -10.09
CA GLN A 370 8.41 20.73 -8.83
C GLN A 370 9.02 19.36 -9.14
N SER A 371 10.21 19.13 -8.57
CA SER A 371 10.93 17.85 -8.65
C SER A 371 11.26 17.38 -7.24
N THR A 372 10.94 16.12 -6.93
CA THR A 372 11.20 15.53 -5.62
C THR A 372 11.90 14.19 -5.81
N TYR A 373 13.09 14.03 -5.22
CA TYR A 373 13.75 12.73 -5.18
C TYR A 373 13.13 11.86 -4.11
N ILE A 374 12.71 10.66 -4.48
CA ILE A 374 12.22 9.62 -3.58
C ILE A 374 13.38 8.65 -3.37
N GLU A 375 13.90 8.63 -2.13
CA GLU A 375 14.93 7.68 -1.72
C GLU A 375 14.44 6.24 -1.87
N GLN A 376 15.38 5.27 -1.87
CA GLN A 376 15.06 3.86 -2.00
C GLN A 376 14.03 3.42 -0.95
N THR A 377 12.85 3.04 -1.42
CA THR A 377 11.72 2.68 -0.58
C THR A 377 10.83 1.65 -1.24
N SER A 378 9.81 1.15 -0.53
CA SER A 378 8.85 0.18 -1.07
C SER A 378 8.04 0.77 -2.24
N LYS A 379 7.66 -0.08 -3.19
CA LYS A 379 6.77 0.30 -4.30
C LYS A 379 5.42 0.83 -3.83
N ALA A 380 4.94 0.36 -2.68
CA ALA A 380 3.73 0.90 -2.05
C ALA A 380 3.90 2.36 -1.61
N LYS A 381 5.07 2.73 -1.04
CA LYS A 381 5.36 4.12 -0.67
C LYS A 381 5.52 5.01 -1.90
N VAL A 382 6.18 4.53 -2.95
CA VAL A 382 6.25 5.24 -4.24
C VAL A 382 4.84 5.48 -4.80
N ALA A 383 3.97 4.46 -4.77
CA ALA A 383 2.58 4.58 -5.21
C ALA A 383 1.82 5.66 -4.43
N ARG A 384 1.97 5.69 -3.10
CA ARG A 384 1.39 6.72 -2.24
C ARG A 384 1.86 8.12 -2.63
N ASN A 385 3.16 8.35 -2.74
CA ASN A 385 3.71 9.65 -3.10
C ASN A 385 3.20 10.15 -4.47
N ILE A 386 3.06 9.24 -5.44
CA ILE A 386 2.50 9.58 -6.76
C ILE A 386 1.01 9.96 -6.62
N LEU A 387 0.22 9.17 -5.92
CA LEU A 387 -1.21 9.43 -5.74
C LEU A 387 -1.49 10.68 -4.89
N ASP A 388 -0.63 11.02 -3.92
CA ASP A 388 -0.72 12.28 -3.16
C ASP A 388 -0.57 13.48 -4.09
N LYS A 389 0.36 13.42 -5.05
CA LYS A 389 0.51 14.46 -6.08
C LYS A 389 -0.69 14.48 -7.04
N VAL A 390 -1.23 13.32 -7.43
CA VAL A 390 -2.45 13.22 -8.24
C VAL A 390 -3.61 13.90 -7.53
N VAL A 391 -3.86 13.61 -6.25
CA VAL A 391 -4.95 14.23 -5.47
C VAL A 391 -4.78 15.75 -5.38
N SER A 392 -3.56 16.22 -5.12
CA SER A 392 -3.31 17.65 -5.08
C SER A 392 -3.68 18.33 -6.41
N ARG A 393 -3.44 17.67 -7.57
CA ARG A 393 -3.79 18.19 -8.89
C ARG A 393 -5.29 18.14 -9.17
N LEU A 394 -5.98 17.06 -8.78
CA LEU A 394 -7.44 16.95 -8.90
C LEU A 394 -8.18 18.04 -8.12
N SER A 395 -7.61 18.47 -7.00
CA SER A 395 -8.21 19.53 -6.18
C SER A 395 -8.05 20.92 -6.83
N TYR A 396 -6.98 21.18 -7.55
CA TYR A 396 -6.76 22.43 -8.29
C TYR A 396 -7.62 22.54 -9.57
N ALA A 397 -7.98 21.41 -10.19
CA ALA A 397 -8.81 21.41 -11.41
C ALA A 397 -10.29 21.67 -11.13
N ASN A 398 -10.73 21.59 -9.87
CA ASN A 398 -12.13 21.78 -9.45
C ASN A 398 -12.37 23.12 -8.72
N GLY A 399 -11.40 24.00 -8.58
CA GLY A 399 -11.48 25.35 -8.01
C GLY A 399 -11.20 26.40 -9.04
#